data_345c0f30762e9e32011b89dd655c5181
#
_entry.id   345c0f30762e9e32011b89dd655c5181
#
_cell.length_a   1.000
_cell.length_b   1.000
_cell.length_c   1.000
_cell.angle_alpha   90.00
_cell.angle_beta   90.00
_cell.angle_gamma   90.00
#
_symmetry.space_group_name_H-M   'P 1'
#
loop_
_entity.id
_entity.type
_entity.pdbx_description
1 polymer ?
#
loop_
_entity_poly.entity_id
_entity_poly.type
_entity_poly.pdbx_seq_one_letter_code
_entity_poly.pdbx_strand_id
1 'polypeptide(L)'
;MRFALRAGGLAVIAALTATVLTFGPHAPTPVAAAQQDELPADLALVPADAAGFVHVRLADVWKNEVMDGFRKTWEKAGPKALAALDKQFVPAPSTISRGTAFVMLDDKMKPQAVGVLAFSAAFDPMTVVKTYLPNHTTEKVNGKTVYRSPDVEFEFYFPDDKNIVIGAEGSLNAYLAKPVAKAGPLAAAIKLAGSGSKVMVASADLSGLPIPEEAFKDVPPDARAVLKAKQLTLAVDLGADARFDVRATYADAEAAQDAEKAVKAAAEMGRQELAKMKKELEDKLHDPNVKSPRPGTDLPEALATVFTLGAVARLDETLSDSKFISRNKAELAVAVPMPKEILTLVGGTIAMTASALVPAAQKLRGSAAEIKSSNNLKQISLAMLNYESAYGVMPHDIVDKKGKPILSWRVAILPFIEQANLYNQFKLDEPWDSDNNKQWSQTMVKVFLSPEAKLPEKAEWGLTSYRGISGPGAAFEPGKKLKIVDFTDGTSNTISVIETDELVPWAKPSDYPFDVKKPLPKIVPVGGKTKFQAAFVDGSVRTMKADTPEKTLKALFTRNGGEVVTIPD
;
A
#
# COMPACT_ATOMS: atom_id res chain seq x y z
N MET A 1 9.14 1.47 -12.50
CA MET A 1 8.32 0.26 -12.48
C MET A 1 8.67 -0.74 -11.36
N ARG A 2 9.94 -0.94 -10.98
CA ARG A 2 10.37 -1.87 -9.89
C ARG A 2 10.20 -1.33 -8.46
N PHE A 3 10.11 -0.03 -8.26
CA PHE A 3 9.91 0.61 -6.94
C PHE A 3 8.45 0.55 -6.45
N ALA A 4 7.47 0.61 -7.33
CA ALA A 4 6.04 0.54 -6.99
C ALA A 4 5.59 -0.86 -6.52
N LEU A 5 6.22 -1.92 -7.03
CA LEU A 5 5.96 -3.31 -6.61
C LEU A 5 6.52 -3.63 -5.21
N ARG A 6 7.54 -2.86 -4.75
CA ARG A 6 8.11 -2.98 -3.39
C ARG A 6 7.25 -2.28 -2.32
N ALA A 7 6.56 -1.20 -2.69
CA ALA A 7 5.63 -0.50 -1.80
C ALA A 7 4.36 -1.32 -1.52
N GLY A 8 3.91 -2.15 -2.46
CA GLY A 8 2.72 -3.01 -2.27
C GLY A 8 2.89 -4.06 -1.18
N GLY A 9 4.02 -4.79 -1.15
CA GLY A 9 4.30 -5.78 -0.11
C GLY A 9 4.48 -5.16 1.27
N LEU A 10 5.20 -4.03 1.36
CA LEU A 10 5.34 -3.26 2.59
C LEU A 10 4.02 -2.59 3.03
N ALA A 11 3.15 -2.19 2.08
CA ALA A 11 1.85 -1.61 2.37
C ALA A 11 0.86 -2.64 2.94
N VAL A 12 0.89 -3.90 2.49
CA VAL A 12 0.11 -4.99 3.09
C VAL A 12 0.61 -5.30 4.50
N ILE A 13 1.93 -5.31 4.72
CA ILE A 13 2.54 -5.46 6.06
C ILE A 13 2.16 -4.27 6.95
N ALA A 14 2.23 -3.05 6.46
CA ALA A 14 1.84 -1.84 7.18
C ALA A 14 0.32 -1.77 7.41
N ALA A 15 -0.51 -2.21 6.47
CA ALA A 15 -1.97 -2.26 6.62
C ALA A 15 -2.40 -3.34 7.62
N LEU A 16 -1.79 -4.52 7.59
CA LEU A 16 -2.03 -5.56 8.61
C LEU A 16 -1.56 -5.10 9.99
N THR A 17 -0.40 -4.44 10.09
CA THR A 17 0.11 -3.89 11.35
C THR A 17 -0.76 -2.72 11.84
N ALA A 18 -1.24 -1.85 10.95
CA ALA A 18 -2.10 -0.72 11.28
C ALA A 18 -3.54 -1.15 11.63
N THR A 19 -4.13 -2.10 10.92
CA THR A 19 -5.46 -2.65 11.23
C THR A 19 -5.46 -3.33 12.59
N VAL A 20 -4.35 -3.97 12.94
CA VAL A 20 -4.17 -4.67 14.21
C VAL A 20 -3.89 -3.71 15.37
N LEU A 21 -3.21 -2.58 15.14
CA LEU A 21 -2.99 -1.54 16.15
C LEU A 21 -4.24 -0.70 16.44
N THR A 22 -5.22 -0.65 15.53
CA THR A 22 -6.47 0.10 15.72
C THR A 22 -7.54 -0.66 16.51
N PHE A 23 -7.44 -2.00 16.60
CA PHE A 23 -8.38 -2.84 17.31
C PHE A 23 -7.67 -3.57 18.46
N GLY A 24 -7.44 -2.86 19.58
CA GLY A 24 -6.81 -3.46 20.77
C GLY A 24 -7.68 -4.55 21.39
N PRO A 25 -7.11 -5.71 21.77
CA PRO A 25 -7.85 -6.77 22.45
C PRO A 25 -8.22 -6.35 23.89
N HIS A 26 -9.41 -6.70 24.33
CA HIS A 26 -9.70 -6.78 25.77
C HIS A 26 -8.81 -7.84 26.39
N ALA A 27 -8.34 -7.60 27.63
CA ALA A 27 -7.36 -8.43 28.29
C ALA A 27 -7.73 -9.93 28.24
N PRO A 28 -7.00 -10.75 27.48
CA PRO A 28 -7.14 -12.20 27.58
C PRO A 28 -6.53 -12.66 28.90
N THR A 29 -7.08 -13.72 29.47
CA THR A 29 -6.52 -14.42 30.63
C THR A 29 -5.04 -14.75 30.41
N PRO A 30 -4.19 -14.64 31.44
CA PRO A 30 -2.76 -14.91 31.31
C PRO A 30 -2.55 -16.39 30.94
N VAL A 31 -2.00 -16.63 29.78
CA VAL A 31 -1.41 -17.92 29.46
C VAL A 31 -0.06 -17.94 30.17
N ALA A 32 0.10 -18.87 31.10
CA ALA A 32 1.37 -19.10 31.81
C ALA A 32 2.49 -19.30 30.79
N ALA A 33 3.64 -18.64 31.03
CA ALA A 33 4.87 -18.84 30.27
C ALA A 33 5.38 -20.26 30.57
N ALA A 34 4.96 -21.23 29.78
CA ALA A 34 5.59 -22.53 29.72
C ALA A 34 6.82 -22.40 28.82
N GLN A 35 7.96 -22.92 29.27
CA GLN A 35 9.13 -23.19 28.43
C GLN A 35 8.64 -24.14 27.31
N GLN A 36 8.45 -23.61 26.09
CA GLN A 36 8.12 -24.42 24.94
C GLN A 36 9.31 -24.46 24.00
N ASP A 37 9.82 -25.66 23.76
CA ASP A 37 10.78 -25.93 22.67
C ASP A 37 10.12 -25.81 21.29
N GLU A 38 8.79 -25.70 21.22
CA GLU A 38 8.03 -25.54 19.98
C GLU A 38 7.66 -24.08 19.71
N LEU A 39 7.81 -23.68 18.46
CA LEU A 39 7.41 -22.34 18.00
C LEU A 39 5.88 -22.17 18.14
N PRO A 40 5.41 -20.98 18.51
CA PRO A 40 4.00 -20.62 18.40
C PRO A 40 3.43 -20.96 17.01
N ALA A 41 2.16 -21.41 16.96
CA ALA A 41 1.55 -21.92 15.74
C ALA A 41 1.62 -20.93 14.55
N ASP A 42 1.44 -19.65 14.80
CA ASP A 42 1.55 -18.58 13.79
C ASP A 42 3.00 -18.40 13.25
N LEU A 43 4.02 -18.55 14.13
CA LEU A 43 5.42 -18.49 13.71
C LEU A 43 5.89 -19.78 13.03
N ALA A 44 5.32 -20.93 13.38
CA ALA A 44 5.58 -22.20 12.70
C ALA A 44 5.13 -22.19 11.21
N LEU A 45 4.28 -21.24 10.83
CA LEU A 45 3.82 -21.03 9.46
C LEU A 45 4.75 -20.14 8.63
N VAL A 46 5.75 -19.49 9.24
CA VAL A 46 6.69 -18.59 8.54
C VAL A 46 7.83 -19.42 7.93
N PRO A 47 8.02 -19.40 6.60
CA PRO A 47 9.15 -20.07 5.97
C PRO A 47 10.48 -19.40 6.36
N ALA A 48 11.46 -20.18 6.79
CA ALA A 48 12.76 -19.65 7.20
C ALA A 48 13.60 -19.14 6.00
N ASP A 49 13.20 -19.48 4.78
CA ASP A 49 13.75 -19.00 3.51
C ASP A 49 12.90 -17.88 2.87
N ALA A 50 11.94 -17.30 3.59
CA ALA A 50 11.21 -16.14 3.14
C ALA A 50 12.14 -14.91 2.98
N ALA A 51 11.74 -13.94 2.15
CA ALA A 51 12.49 -12.69 1.98
C ALA A 51 12.46 -11.79 3.23
N GLY A 52 11.45 -11.96 4.07
CA GLY A 52 11.34 -11.24 5.34
C GLY A 52 10.06 -11.55 6.08
N PHE A 53 10.03 -11.21 7.36
CA PHE A 53 8.83 -11.31 8.20
C PHE A 53 8.79 -10.22 9.27
N VAL A 54 7.59 -9.99 9.78
CA VAL A 54 7.30 -9.19 10.98
C VAL A 54 6.36 -9.99 11.87
N HIS A 55 6.68 -10.09 13.14
CA HIS A 55 5.85 -10.71 14.16
C HIS A 55 5.63 -9.73 15.30
N VAL A 56 4.37 -9.60 15.76
CA VAL A 56 3.99 -8.71 16.86
C VAL A 56 3.11 -9.46 17.85
N ARG A 57 3.47 -9.40 19.11
CA ARG A 57 2.69 -9.92 20.25
C ARG A 57 1.71 -8.84 20.72
N LEU A 58 0.61 -8.70 20.01
CA LEU A 58 -0.35 -7.61 20.18
C LEU A 58 -0.98 -7.54 21.56
N ALA A 59 -1.33 -8.70 22.12
CA ALA A 59 -1.87 -8.79 23.47
C ALA A 59 -0.86 -8.28 24.53
N ASP A 60 0.45 -8.47 24.31
CA ASP A 60 1.48 -8.01 25.24
C ASP A 60 1.77 -6.51 25.08
N VAL A 61 1.79 -6.02 23.83
CA VAL A 61 1.84 -4.56 23.56
C VAL A 61 0.67 -3.87 24.24
N TRP A 62 -0.55 -4.40 24.09
CA TRP A 62 -1.75 -3.83 24.69
C TRP A 62 -1.71 -3.76 26.21
N LYS A 63 -1.14 -4.77 26.86
CA LYS A 63 -1.00 -4.84 28.34
C LYS A 63 0.11 -3.95 28.88
N ASN A 64 1.03 -3.51 28.04
CA ASN A 64 2.18 -2.73 28.47
C ASN A 64 1.77 -1.35 28.99
N GLU A 65 2.51 -0.82 29.96
CA GLU A 65 2.29 0.50 30.56
C GLU A 65 2.32 1.65 29.55
N VAL A 66 3.10 1.51 28.47
CA VAL A 66 3.15 2.47 27.36
C VAL A 66 1.76 2.70 26.74
N MET A 67 0.89 1.68 26.77
CA MET A 67 -0.48 1.74 26.26
C MET A 67 -1.52 2.18 27.31
N ASP A 68 -1.13 2.47 28.54
CA ASP A 68 -2.05 2.78 29.64
C ASP A 68 -2.99 3.95 29.32
N GLY A 69 -2.44 5.04 28.79
CA GLY A 69 -3.23 6.22 28.43
C GLY A 69 -4.29 5.90 27.37
N PHE A 70 -3.88 5.15 26.35
CA PHE A 70 -4.78 4.71 25.27
C PHE A 70 -5.81 3.71 25.82
N ARG A 71 -5.39 2.71 26.57
CA ARG A 71 -6.26 1.69 27.16
C ARG A 71 -7.33 2.31 28.08
N LYS A 72 -6.93 3.22 28.98
CA LYS A 72 -7.87 3.94 29.85
C LYS A 72 -8.89 4.76 29.07
N THR A 73 -8.45 5.40 27.98
CA THR A 73 -9.35 6.16 27.08
C THR A 73 -10.31 5.22 26.36
N TRP A 74 -9.82 4.09 25.85
CA TRP A 74 -10.60 3.05 25.19
C TRP A 74 -11.67 2.46 26.14
N GLU A 75 -11.29 2.14 27.36
CA GLU A 75 -12.19 1.61 28.40
C GLU A 75 -13.30 2.60 28.78
N LYS A 76 -13.06 3.92 28.62
CA LYS A 76 -14.08 4.97 28.84
C LYS A 76 -15.24 4.89 27.83
N ALA A 77 -15.09 4.23 26.69
CA ALA A 77 -16.19 3.95 25.78
C ALA A 77 -17.26 3.04 26.42
N GLY A 78 -16.86 2.29 27.45
CA GLY A 78 -17.71 1.44 28.26
C GLY A 78 -17.95 0.04 27.68
N PRO A 79 -18.33 -0.91 28.50
CA PRO A 79 -18.41 -2.33 28.14
C PRO A 79 -19.44 -2.62 27.03
N LYS A 80 -20.50 -1.81 26.93
CA LYS A 80 -21.52 -1.98 25.88
C LYS A 80 -20.98 -1.67 24.49
N ALA A 81 -20.18 -0.60 24.37
CA ALA A 81 -19.57 -0.21 23.09
C ALA A 81 -18.53 -1.25 22.64
N LEU A 82 -17.72 -1.74 23.58
CA LEU A 82 -16.70 -2.75 23.31
C LEU A 82 -17.32 -4.10 22.92
N ALA A 83 -18.36 -4.52 23.63
CA ALA A 83 -19.11 -5.74 23.27
C ALA A 83 -19.84 -5.61 21.92
N ALA A 84 -20.27 -4.41 21.53
CA ALA A 84 -20.86 -4.17 20.22
C ALA A 84 -19.82 -4.31 19.11
N LEU A 85 -18.60 -3.79 19.33
CA LEU A 85 -17.48 -3.95 18.41
C LEU A 85 -17.15 -5.45 18.20
N ASP A 86 -17.03 -6.22 19.29
CA ASP A 86 -16.73 -7.65 19.20
C ASP A 86 -17.83 -8.45 18.48
N LYS A 87 -19.09 -8.01 18.57
CA LYS A 87 -20.21 -8.64 17.84
C LYS A 87 -20.23 -8.29 16.35
N GLN A 88 -19.63 -7.17 15.97
CA GLN A 88 -19.62 -6.68 14.59
C GLN A 88 -18.62 -7.44 13.72
N PHE A 89 -17.56 -7.98 14.30
CA PHE A 89 -16.48 -8.67 13.60
C PHE A 89 -16.36 -10.13 14.03
N VAL A 90 -15.95 -10.98 13.10
CA VAL A 90 -15.74 -12.42 13.34
C VAL A 90 -14.34 -12.79 12.78
N PRO A 91 -13.43 -13.33 13.59
CA PRO A 91 -13.49 -13.48 15.06
C PRO A 91 -13.52 -12.13 15.78
N ALA A 92 -13.92 -12.13 17.05
CA ALA A 92 -13.99 -10.91 17.86
C ALA A 92 -12.61 -10.24 17.98
N PRO A 93 -12.48 -8.93 17.70
CA PRO A 93 -11.20 -8.20 17.75
C PRO A 93 -10.48 -8.31 19.10
N SER A 94 -11.21 -8.38 20.20
CA SER A 94 -10.66 -8.54 21.55
C SER A 94 -9.89 -9.85 21.74
N THR A 95 -10.08 -10.83 20.86
CA THR A 95 -9.41 -12.13 20.93
C THR A 95 -8.11 -12.20 20.12
N ILE A 96 -7.76 -11.15 19.36
CA ILE A 96 -6.51 -11.10 18.60
C ILE A 96 -5.34 -11.09 19.59
N SER A 97 -4.45 -12.08 19.48
CA SER A 97 -3.30 -12.22 20.37
C SER A 97 -1.97 -11.87 19.70
N ARG A 98 -1.77 -12.30 18.46
CA ARG A 98 -0.54 -12.08 17.68
C ARG A 98 -0.88 -11.82 16.22
N GLY A 99 0.00 -11.05 15.57
CA GLY A 99 -0.01 -10.85 14.13
C GLY A 99 1.37 -11.16 13.56
N THR A 100 1.40 -11.94 12.49
CA THR A 100 2.62 -12.27 11.77
C THR A 100 2.39 -12.01 10.29
N ALA A 101 3.33 -11.36 9.63
CA ALA A 101 3.30 -11.19 8.18
C ALA A 101 4.66 -11.56 7.61
N PHE A 102 4.68 -12.20 6.45
CA PHE A 102 5.92 -12.54 5.76
C PHE A 102 5.78 -12.38 4.25
N VAL A 103 6.92 -12.23 3.59
CA VAL A 103 7.01 -12.05 2.15
C VAL A 103 7.88 -13.16 1.58
N MET A 104 7.36 -13.87 0.61
CA MET A 104 8.11 -14.80 -0.24
C MET A 104 8.35 -14.17 -1.61
N LEU A 105 9.32 -14.68 -2.32
CA LEU A 105 9.53 -14.35 -3.73
C LEU A 105 9.12 -15.55 -4.57
N ASP A 106 8.33 -15.32 -5.62
CA ASP A 106 8.03 -16.35 -6.60
C ASP A 106 9.23 -16.57 -7.57
N ASP A 107 9.12 -17.54 -8.46
CA ASP A 107 10.18 -17.89 -9.42
C ASP A 107 10.55 -16.71 -10.37
N LYS A 108 9.70 -15.68 -10.43
CA LYS A 108 9.92 -14.44 -11.19
C LYS A 108 10.37 -13.27 -10.31
N MET A 109 10.78 -13.55 -9.05
CA MET A 109 11.17 -12.55 -8.05
C MET A 109 10.06 -11.55 -7.71
N LYS A 110 8.79 -11.93 -7.90
CA LYS A 110 7.65 -11.11 -7.47
C LYS A 110 7.34 -11.39 -6.00
N PRO A 111 7.14 -10.34 -5.18
CA PRO A 111 6.80 -10.50 -3.77
C PRO A 111 5.37 -11.04 -3.61
N GLN A 112 5.26 -12.09 -2.80
CA GLN A 112 4.01 -12.70 -2.37
C GLN A 112 3.88 -12.48 -0.86
N ALA A 113 2.94 -11.64 -0.45
CA ALA A 113 2.73 -11.32 0.96
C ALA A 113 1.65 -12.23 1.57
N VAL A 114 1.95 -12.77 2.74
CA VAL A 114 1.06 -13.61 3.53
C VAL A 114 1.02 -13.09 4.95
N GLY A 115 -0.19 -12.96 5.51
CA GLY A 115 -0.45 -12.60 6.90
C GLY A 115 -1.00 -13.77 7.69
N VAL A 116 -0.67 -13.84 8.97
CA VAL A 116 -1.25 -14.77 9.94
C VAL A 116 -1.77 -13.99 11.13
N LEU A 117 -3.06 -14.13 11.43
CA LEU A 117 -3.67 -13.63 12.66
C LEU A 117 -3.91 -14.79 13.61
N ALA A 118 -3.35 -14.70 14.81
CA ALA A 118 -3.56 -15.67 15.87
C ALA A 118 -4.53 -15.11 16.93
N PHE A 119 -5.49 -15.91 17.34
CA PHE A 119 -6.54 -15.56 18.28
C PHE A 119 -6.39 -16.36 19.58
N SER A 120 -6.76 -15.77 20.70
CA SER A 120 -6.75 -16.42 22.02
C SER A 120 -7.95 -17.36 22.21
N ALA A 121 -9.06 -17.12 21.50
CA ALA A 121 -10.26 -17.95 21.50
C ALA A 121 -10.45 -18.66 20.16
N ALA A 122 -11.01 -19.85 20.19
CA ALA A 122 -11.40 -20.59 18.99
C ALA A 122 -12.58 -19.90 18.28
N PHE A 123 -12.62 -19.98 16.96
CA PHE A 123 -13.69 -19.47 16.11
C PHE A 123 -14.12 -20.53 15.08
N ASP A 124 -15.32 -20.37 14.52
CA ASP A 124 -15.74 -21.20 13.41
C ASP A 124 -15.23 -20.63 12.08
N PRO A 125 -14.32 -21.33 11.35
CA PRO A 125 -13.79 -20.91 10.06
C PRO A 125 -14.88 -20.60 9.03
N MET A 126 -15.97 -21.37 9.01
CA MET A 126 -17.03 -21.16 8.02
C MET A 126 -17.83 -19.88 8.28
N THR A 127 -17.96 -19.48 9.53
CA THR A 127 -18.57 -18.17 9.86
C THR A 127 -17.68 -17.02 9.35
N VAL A 128 -16.35 -17.12 9.48
CA VAL A 128 -15.40 -16.14 8.92
C VAL A 128 -15.53 -16.09 7.40
N VAL A 129 -15.50 -17.23 6.73
CA VAL A 129 -15.65 -17.33 5.27
C VAL A 129 -16.95 -16.68 4.80
N LYS A 130 -18.10 -17.04 5.39
CA LYS A 130 -19.39 -16.47 5.01
C LYS A 130 -19.48 -14.97 5.22
N THR A 131 -18.79 -14.45 6.24
CA THR A 131 -18.80 -13.02 6.59
C THR A 131 -17.97 -12.20 5.61
N TYR A 132 -16.77 -12.68 5.23
CA TYR A 132 -15.78 -11.88 4.50
C TYR A 132 -15.57 -12.29 3.03
N LEU A 133 -16.00 -13.49 2.64
CA LEU A 133 -15.86 -14.00 1.28
C LEU A 133 -17.24 -14.33 0.68
N PRO A 134 -18.04 -13.34 0.27
CA PRO A 134 -19.31 -13.60 -0.42
C PRO A 134 -19.04 -14.41 -1.69
N ASN A 135 -19.98 -15.30 -2.06
CA ASN A 135 -19.85 -16.15 -3.24
C ASN A 135 -18.55 -16.98 -3.28
N HIS A 136 -18.07 -17.42 -2.09
CA HIS A 136 -16.79 -18.10 -1.99
C HIS A 136 -16.77 -19.44 -2.77
N THR A 137 -15.59 -19.71 -3.29
CA THR A 137 -15.19 -21.00 -3.86
C THR A 137 -14.05 -21.59 -3.05
N THR A 138 -13.82 -22.89 -3.19
CA THR A 138 -12.73 -23.59 -2.51
C THR A 138 -11.80 -24.24 -3.53
N GLU A 139 -10.51 -24.20 -3.25
CA GLU A 139 -9.48 -24.93 -3.99
C GLU A 139 -8.62 -25.74 -3.00
N LYS A 140 -8.20 -26.95 -3.39
CA LYS A 140 -7.26 -27.74 -2.60
C LYS A 140 -5.85 -27.60 -3.14
N VAL A 141 -4.94 -27.14 -2.29
CA VAL A 141 -3.50 -27.03 -2.57
C VAL A 141 -2.74 -27.90 -1.57
N ASN A 142 -2.09 -28.96 -2.02
CA ASN A 142 -1.41 -29.94 -1.15
C ASN A 142 -2.27 -30.44 0.01
N GLY A 143 -3.55 -30.75 -0.27
CA GLY A 143 -4.51 -31.24 0.72
C GLY A 143 -5.11 -30.17 1.64
N LYS A 144 -4.63 -28.93 1.59
CA LYS A 144 -5.13 -27.80 2.36
C LYS A 144 -6.20 -27.04 1.57
N THR A 145 -7.26 -26.58 2.24
CA THR A 145 -8.37 -25.89 1.57
C THR A 145 -8.14 -24.38 1.63
N VAL A 146 -8.08 -23.75 0.45
CA VAL A 146 -8.04 -22.29 0.28
C VAL A 146 -9.43 -21.80 -0.09
N TYR A 147 -9.91 -20.75 0.58
CA TYR A 147 -11.19 -20.11 0.34
C TYR A 147 -10.97 -18.80 -0.38
N ARG A 148 -11.72 -18.56 -1.46
CA ARG A 148 -11.65 -17.38 -2.32
C ARG A 148 -13.02 -16.86 -2.64
N SER A 149 -13.09 -15.60 -3.05
CA SER A 149 -14.29 -15.01 -3.60
C SER A 149 -13.92 -14.17 -4.83
N PRO A 150 -14.73 -14.18 -5.90
CA PRO A 150 -14.50 -13.31 -7.04
C PRO A 150 -14.71 -11.82 -6.70
N ASP A 151 -15.35 -11.52 -5.56
CA ASP A 151 -15.75 -10.17 -5.16
C ASP A 151 -14.69 -9.48 -4.31
N VAL A 152 -13.64 -10.21 -3.85
CA VAL A 152 -12.57 -9.66 -3.00
C VAL A 152 -11.18 -10.14 -3.44
N GLU A 153 -10.16 -9.31 -3.22
CA GLU A 153 -8.79 -9.55 -3.68
C GLU A 153 -7.93 -10.34 -2.66
N PHE A 154 -8.53 -10.97 -1.67
CA PHE A 154 -7.82 -11.79 -0.69
C PHE A 154 -8.44 -13.16 -0.54
N GLU A 155 -7.63 -14.09 -0.05
CA GLU A 155 -7.97 -15.48 0.14
C GLU A 155 -7.61 -15.93 1.56
N PHE A 156 -8.32 -16.95 2.07
CA PHE A 156 -8.11 -17.49 3.42
C PHE A 156 -7.70 -18.95 3.37
N TYR A 157 -6.84 -19.30 4.33
CA TYR A 157 -6.56 -20.65 4.75
C TYR A 157 -6.59 -20.73 6.27
N PHE A 158 -7.19 -21.78 6.82
CA PHE A 158 -7.29 -22.01 8.26
C PHE A 158 -6.48 -23.25 8.62
N PRO A 159 -5.30 -23.09 9.25
CA PRO A 159 -4.54 -24.25 9.74
C PRO A 159 -5.20 -24.93 10.93
N ASP A 160 -5.95 -24.16 11.74
CA ASP A 160 -6.70 -24.58 12.92
C ASP A 160 -7.84 -23.57 13.21
N ASP A 161 -8.51 -23.72 14.37
CA ASP A 161 -9.63 -22.88 14.80
C ASP A 161 -9.21 -21.59 15.55
N LYS A 162 -7.89 -21.29 15.59
CA LYS A 162 -7.33 -20.09 16.24
C LYS A 162 -6.43 -19.27 15.34
N ASN A 163 -6.13 -19.75 14.13
CA ASN A 163 -5.25 -19.06 13.20
C ASN A 163 -5.91 -18.87 11.84
N ILE A 164 -5.83 -17.65 11.32
CA ILE A 164 -6.26 -17.30 9.96
C ILE A 164 -5.00 -16.93 9.16
N VAL A 165 -4.78 -17.60 8.05
CA VAL A 165 -3.77 -17.22 7.06
C VAL A 165 -4.47 -16.47 5.94
N ILE A 166 -3.96 -15.28 5.64
CA ILE A 166 -4.54 -14.34 4.67
C ILE A 166 -3.50 -14.08 3.60
N GLY A 167 -3.87 -14.24 2.34
CA GLY A 167 -3.02 -13.90 1.20
C GLY A 167 -3.75 -13.00 0.21
N ALA A 168 -3.01 -12.28 -0.64
CA ALA A 168 -3.56 -11.72 -1.85
C ALA A 168 -3.92 -12.84 -2.84
N GLU A 169 -4.75 -12.55 -3.84
CA GLU A 169 -5.17 -13.53 -4.85
C GLU A 169 -3.97 -14.30 -5.45
N GLY A 170 -3.97 -15.62 -5.31
CA GLY A 170 -2.91 -16.51 -5.76
C GLY A 170 -1.70 -16.67 -4.84
N SER A 171 -1.53 -15.82 -3.83
CA SER A 171 -0.40 -15.89 -2.90
C SER A 171 -0.42 -17.16 -2.05
N LEU A 172 -1.61 -17.62 -1.62
CA LEU A 172 -1.72 -18.84 -0.81
C LEU A 172 -1.43 -20.09 -1.63
N ASN A 173 -1.67 -20.10 -2.93
CA ASN A 173 -1.28 -21.21 -3.79
C ASN A 173 0.23 -21.36 -3.82
N ALA A 174 0.96 -20.27 -4.06
CA ALA A 174 2.41 -20.27 -4.06
C ALA A 174 2.97 -20.68 -2.68
N TYR A 175 2.39 -20.18 -1.61
CA TYR A 175 2.78 -20.50 -0.23
C TYR A 175 2.52 -21.98 0.11
N LEU A 176 1.35 -22.51 -0.21
CA LEU A 176 0.95 -23.86 0.17
C LEU A 176 1.48 -24.95 -0.78
N ALA A 177 2.01 -24.56 -1.95
CA ALA A 177 2.58 -25.49 -2.94
C ALA A 177 3.84 -26.20 -2.40
N LYS A 178 4.55 -25.61 -1.46
CA LYS A 178 5.78 -26.15 -0.87
C LYS A 178 5.61 -26.36 0.64
N PRO A 179 6.32 -27.31 1.25
CA PRO A 179 6.43 -27.39 2.71
C PRO A 179 7.05 -26.11 3.27
N VAL A 180 6.65 -25.72 4.49
CA VAL A 180 7.25 -24.56 5.18
C VAL A 180 8.72 -24.91 5.49
N ALA A 181 9.65 -24.12 4.96
CA ALA A 181 11.08 -24.29 5.17
C ALA A 181 11.43 -24.00 6.64
N LYS A 182 12.09 -24.97 7.30
CA LYS A 182 12.54 -24.84 8.70
C LYS A 182 13.97 -24.29 8.84
N ALA A 183 14.74 -24.31 7.77
CA ALA A 183 16.10 -23.79 7.69
C ALA A 183 16.19 -22.69 6.63
N GLY A 184 16.93 -21.62 6.92
CA GLY A 184 17.10 -20.48 6.03
C GLY A 184 17.59 -19.24 6.78
N PRO A 185 17.79 -18.12 6.09
CA PRO A 185 18.34 -16.90 6.68
C PRO A 185 17.54 -16.39 7.89
N LEU A 186 16.21 -16.57 7.89
CA LEU A 186 15.33 -16.03 8.93
C LEU A 186 15.20 -16.93 10.16
N ALA A 187 15.74 -18.16 10.15
CA ALA A 187 15.54 -19.15 11.22
C ALA A 187 15.90 -18.61 12.63
N ALA A 188 17.01 -17.89 12.76
CA ALA A 188 17.43 -17.32 14.05
C ALA A 188 16.48 -16.23 14.53
N ALA A 189 15.99 -15.38 13.63
CA ALA A 189 15.05 -14.31 13.95
C ALA A 189 13.64 -14.87 14.30
N ILE A 190 13.19 -15.93 13.62
CA ILE A 190 11.95 -16.65 13.94
C ILE A 190 12.03 -17.26 15.34
N LYS A 191 13.17 -17.89 15.68
CA LYS A 191 13.42 -18.43 17.03
C LYS A 191 13.41 -17.32 18.08
N LEU A 192 14.02 -16.16 17.80
CA LEU A 192 13.96 -14.98 18.67
C LEU A 192 12.52 -14.49 18.88
N ALA A 193 11.72 -14.43 17.83
CA ALA A 193 10.30 -14.06 17.93
C ALA A 193 9.50 -15.05 18.79
N GLY A 194 9.79 -16.35 18.64
CA GLY A 194 9.14 -17.42 19.42
C GLY A 194 9.57 -17.49 20.89
N SER A 195 10.70 -16.88 21.28
CA SER A 195 11.20 -16.92 22.67
C SER A 195 10.29 -16.20 23.68
N GLY A 196 9.37 -15.37 23.23
CA GLY A 196 8.50 -14.58 24.10
C GLY A 196 9.18 -13.38 24.78
N SER A 197 10.49 -13.20 24.57
CA SER A 197 11.26 -12.11 25.20
C SER A 197 11.09 -10.75 24.49
N LYS A 198 10.55 -10.73 23.27
CA LYS A 198 10.37 -9.54 22.47
C LYS A 198 8.90 -9.37 22.10
N VAL A 199 8.41 -8.15 22.14
CA VAL A 199 7.01 -7.84 21.74
C VAL A 199 6.87 -7.74 20.24
N MET A 200 7.96 -7.40 19.54
CA MET A 200 8.03 -7.34 18.07
C MET A 200 9.39 -7.85 17.60
N VAL A 201 9.37 -8.64 16.54
CA VAL A 201 10.57 -9.02 15.77
C VAL A 201 10.26 -8.88 14.30
N ALA A 202 11.12 -8.17 13.59
CA ALA A 202 11.09 -8.08 12.13
C ALA A 202 12.46 -8.49 11.59
N SER A 203 12.50 -9.28 10.51
CA SER A 203 13.75 -9.62 9.85
C SER A 203 13.56 -9.70 8.35
N ALA A 204 14.62 -9.30 7.62
CA ALA A 204 14.64 -9.37 6.15
C ALA A 204 15.99 -9.96 5.69
N ASP A 205 15.90 -10.87 4.74
CA ASP A 205 17.04 -11.32 3.94
C ASP A 205 17.24 -10.37 2.77
N LEU A 206 18.37 -9.68 2.76
CA LEU A 206 18.74 -8.70 1.75
C LEU A 206 19.70 -9.28 0.70
N SER A 207 20.22 -10.50 0.92
CA SER A 207 21.29 -11.11 0.10
C SER A 207 20.91 -11.36 -1.35
N GLY A 208 19.62 -11.64 -1.61
CA GLY A 208 19.07 -11.86 -2.96
C GLY A 208 18.40 -10.63 -3.58
N LEU A 209 18.36 -9.49 -2.89
CA LEU A 209 17.67 -8.29 -3.37
C LEU A 209 18.64 -7.37 -4.12
N PRO A 210 18.49 -7.16 -5.43
CA PRO A 210 19.26 -6.14 -6.14
C PRO A 210 18.87 -4.76 -5.59
N ILE A 211 19.75 -4.13 -4.80
CA ILE A 211 19.58 -2.74 -4.37
C ILE A 211 20.03 -1.87 -5.54
N PRO A 212 19.15 -1.10 -6.19
CA PRO A 212 19.53 -0.24 -7.31
C PRO A 212 20.54 0.80 -6.86
N GLU A 213 21.52 1.15 -7.72
CA GLU A 213 22.49 2.21 -7.42
C GLU A 213 21.82 3.56 -7.11
N GLU A 214 20.64 3.81 -7.71
CA GLU A 214 19.84 4.99 -7.40
C GLU A 214 19.45 5.09 -5.91
N ALA A 215 19.29 3.98 -5.22
CA ALA A 215 18.97 3.96 -3.77
C ALA A 215 20.14 4.51 -2.92
N PHE A 216 21.34 4.58 -3.48
CA PHE A 216 22.53 5.10 -2.81
C PHE A 216 22.79 6.59 -3.10
N LYS A 217 22.07 7.23 -4.04
CA LYS A 217 22.35 8.61 -4.47
C LYS A 217 22.18 9.62 -3.35
N ASP A 218 21.12 9.44 -2.54
CA ASP A 218 20.78 10.35 -1.43
C ASP A 218 21.42 9.93 -0.09
N VAL A 219 22.19 8.81 -0.09
CA VAL A 219 22.87 8.31 1.11
C VAL A 219 24.30 8.82 1.11
N PRO A 220 24.75 9.52 2.17
CA PRO A 220 26.13 9.96 2.30
C PRO A 220 27.11 8.79 2.08
N PRO A 221 28.24 9.02 1.36
CA PRO A 221 29.19 7.95 1.05
C PRO A 221 29.59 7.12 2.27
N ASP A 222 29.80 7.79 3.40
CA ASP A 222 30.23 7.16 4.66
C ASP A 222 29.14 6.28 5.29
N ALA A 223 27.84 6.54 4.99
CA ALA A 223 26.73 5.75 5.49
C ALA A 223 26.39 4.54 4.58
N ARG A 224 26.91 4.47 3.35
CA ARG A 224 26.59 3.40 2.39
C ARG A 224 27.02 2.00 2.86
N ALA A 225 28.03 1.91 3.72
CA ALA A 225 28.49 0.64 4.28
C ALA A 225 27.37 -0.09 5.05
N VAL A 226 26.46 0.64 5.71
CA VAL A 226 25.31 0.07 6.44
C VAL A 226 24.35 -0.67 5.50
N LEU A 227 24.20 -0.20 4.26
CA LEU A 227 23.29 -0.77 3.26
C LEU A 227 23.79 -2.07 2.61
N LYS A 228 25.06 -2.47 2.90
CA LYS A 228 25.65 -3.73 2.43
C LYS A 228 25.29 -4.94 3.29
N ALA A 229 24.41 -4.76 4.28
CA ALA A 229 23.94 -5.86 5.11
C ALA A 229 23.26 -6.94 4.27
N LYS A 230 23.58 -8.21 4.56
CA LYS A 230 22.93 -9.39 3.97
C LYS A 230 21.61 -9.71 4.66
N GLN A 231 21.52 -9.44 5.95
CA GLN A 231 20.32 -9.62 6.74
C GLN A 231 20.21 -8.49 7.75
N LEU A 232 18.96 -8.06 7.97
CA LEU A 232 18.61 -7.06 8.97
C LEU A 232 17.54 -7.64 9.88
N THR A 233 17.73 -7.52 11.20
CA THR A 233 16.75 -7.92 12.21
C THR A 233 16.52 -6.77 13.18
N LEU A 234 15.27 -6.39 13.38
CA LEU A 234 14.80 -5.45 14.40
C LEU A 234 14.04 -6.24 15.46
N ALA A 235 14.40 -6.08 16.72
CA ALA A 235 13.65 -6.63 17.84
C ALA A 235 13.30 -5.51 18.83
N VAL A 236 12.07 -5.51 19.32
CA VAL A 236 11.56 -4.52 20.27
C VAL A 236 11.20 -5.20 21.57
N ASP A 237 11.69 -4.65 22.66
CA ASP A 237 11.35 -5.02 24.02
C ASP A 237 10.67 -3.82 24.70
N LEU A 238 9.58 -4.08 25.42
CA LEU A 238 8.86 -3.09 26.21
C LEU A 238 8.97 -3.41 27.71
N GLY A 239 10.20 -3.57 28.19
CA GLY A 239 10.49 -3.76 29.63
C GLY A 239 10.32 -2.46 30.43
N ALA A 240 11.21 -2.27 31.42
CA ALA A 240 11.24 -1.04 32.22
C ALA A 240 11.44 0.23 31.37
N ASP A 241 12.32 0.14 30.37
CA ASP A 241 12.44 1.06 29.24
C ASP A 241 12.22 0.27 27.96
N ALA A 242 11.73 0.92 26.91
CA ALA A 242 11.69 0.27 25.62
C ALA A 242 13.10 0.17 25.04
N ARG A 243 13.37 -0.94 24.40
CA ARG A 243 14.66 -1.20 23.77
C ARG A 243 14.46 -1.66 22.34
N PHE A 244 15.15 -0.98 21.45
CA PHE A 244 15.21 -1.30 20.03
C PHE A 244 16.56 -1.95 19.72
N ASP A 245 16.55 -3.24 19.47
CA ASP A 245 17.74 -4.02 19.12
C ASP A 245 17.74 -4.23 17.59
N VAL A 246 18.67 -3.58 16.88
CA VAL A 246 18.89 -3.77 15.45
C VAL A 246 20.14 -4.61 15.25
N ARG A 247 20.03 -5.70 14.50
CA ARG A 247 21.16 -6.55 14.13
C ARG A 247 21.28 -6.61 12.63
N ALA A 248 22.49 -6.41 12.13
CA ALA A 248 22.82 -6.50 10.72
C ALA A 248 23.94 -7.50 10.51
N THR A 249 23.76 -8.46 9.61
CA THR A 249 24.78 -9.43 9.22
C THR A 249 25.38 -9.04 7.87
N TYR A 250 26.70 -9.06 7.78
CA TYR A 250 27.46 -8.66 6.60
C TYR A 250 28.15 -9.87 5.96
N ALA A 251 28.82 -9.64 4.81
CA ALA A 251 29.56 -10.68 4.10
C ALA A 251 30.72 -11.25 4.94
N ASP A 252 31.42 -10.37 5.63
CA ASP A 252 32.60 -10.66 6.42
C ASP A 252 32.79 -9.64 7.55
N ALA A 253 33.87 -9.80 8.31
CA ALA A 253 34.19 -8.94 9.45
C ALA A 253 34.64 -7.53 9.04
N GLU A 254 35.23 -7.37 7.86
CA GLU A 254 35.66 -6.07 7.33
C GLU A 254 34.47 -5.21 6.94
N ALA A 255 33.50 -5.77 6.20
CA ALA A 255 32.25 -5.09 5.86
C ALA A 255 31.45 -4.69 7.12
N ALA A 256 31.43 -5.52 8.16
CA ALA A 256 30.80 -5.18 9.44
C ALA A 256 31.56 -4.08 10.18
N GLN A 257 32.88 -4.01 10.09
CA GLN A 257 33.70 -2.95 10.68
C GLN A 257 33.44 -1.59 9.98
N ASP A 258 33.32 -1.59 8.66
CA ASP A 258 33.03 -0.36 7.92
C ASP A 258 31.61 0.14 8.24
N ALA A 259 30.66 -0.76 8.38
CA ALA A 259 29.32 -0.41 8.83
C ALA A 259 29.30 0.12 10.27
N GLU A 260 30.11 -0.44 11.17
CA GLU A 260 30.27 0.07 12.54
C GLU A 260 30.79 1.53 12.55
N LYS A 261 31.80 1.83 11.73
CA LYS A 261 32.32 3.20 11.57
C LYS A 261 31.22 4.14 11.05
N ALA A 262 30.46 3.69 10.05
CA ALA A 262 29.36 4.46 9.48
C ALA A 262 28.24 4.75 10.50
N VAL A 263 27.85 3.76 11.32
CA VAL A 263 26.87 3.94 12.38
C VAL A 263 27.38 4.92 13.46
N LYS A 264 28.66 4.83 13.84
CA LYS A 264 29.27 5.76 14.79
C LYS A 264 29.30 7.19 14.25
N ALA A 265 29.64 7.38 12.97
CA ALA A 265 29.61 8.67 12.32
C ALA A 265 28.18 9.25 12.24
N ALA A 266 27.19 8.41 11.91
CA ALA A 266 25.79 8.83 11.89
C ALA A 266 25.28 9.22 13.30
N ALA A 267 25.69 8.48 14.34
CA ALA A 267 25.34 8.83 15.72
C ALA A 267 25.94 10.20 16.12
N GLU A 268 27.19 10.48 15.75
CA GLU A 268 27.82 11.74 16.03
C GLU A 268 27.16 12.90 15.26
N MET A 269 26.78 12.70 13.99
CA MET A 269 25.98 13.68 13.24
C MET A 269 24.62 13.93 13.93
N GLY A 270 23.96 12.87 14.38
CA GLY A 270 22.71 12.97 15.14
C GLY A 270 22.87 13.79 16.40
N ARG A 271 23.95 13.59 17.16
CA ARG A 271 24.28 14.37 18.36
C ARG A 271 24.50 15.86 18.04
N GLN A 272 25.18 16.16 16.95
CA GLN A 272 25.36 17.55 16.50
C GLN A 272 24.04 18.23 16.16
N GLU A 273 23.10 17.52 15.50
CA GLU A 273 21.76 18.06 15.23
C GLU A 273 20.94 18.23 16.53
N LEU A 274 21.04 17.29 17.46
CA LEU A 274 20.41 17.44 18.79
C LEU A 274 20.97 18.63 19.56
N ALA A 275 22.29 18.88 19.48
CA ALA A 275 22.91 20.05 20.10
C ALA A 275 22.43 21.39 19.49
N LYS A 276 22.24 21.43 18.15
CA LYS A 276 21.63 22.59 17.48
C LYS A 276 20.18 22.81 17.94
N MET A 277 19.37 21.73 17.91
CA MET A 277 17.98 21.78 18.36
C MET A 277 17.88 22.23 19.82
N LYS A 278 18.75 21.70 20.69
CA LYS A 278 18.82 22.12 22.10
C LYS A 278 19.05 23.61 22.21
N LYS A 279 20.03 24.15 21.48
CA LYS A 279 20.34 25.59 21.48
C LYS A 279 19.16 26.41 20.98
N GLU A 280 18.51 26.02 19.87
CA GLU A 280 17.34 26.74 19.35
C GLU A 280 16.17 26.75 20.34
N LEU A 281 15.95 25.68 21.08
CA LEU A 281 14.93 25.61 22.13
C LEU A 281 15.28 26.45 23.34
N GLU A 282 16.57 26.47 23.74
CA GLU A 282 17.08 27.35 24.83
C GLU A 282 16.95 28.82 24.45
N ASP A 283 17.36 29.21 23.23
CA ASP A 283 17.24 30.57 22.72
C ASP A 283 15.75 30.98 22.68
N LYS A 284 14.84 30.10 22.32
CA LYS A 284 13.40 30.37 22.33
C LYS A 284 12.84 30.64 23.72
N LEU A 285 13.36 29.96 24.75
CA LEU A 285 12.98 30.20 26.15
C LEU A 285 13.55 31.52 26.70
N HIS A 286 14.68 31.98 26.18
CA HIS A 286 15.39 33.16 26.62
C HIS A 286 15.19 34.37 25.69
N ASP A 287 14.14 34.37 24.85
CA ASP A 287 13.91 35.49 23.91
C ASP A 287 13.67 36.81 24.67
N PRO A 288 14.61 37.78 24.59
CA PRO A 288 14.50 39.05 25.27
C PRO A 288 13.40 39.95 24.71
N ASN A 289 12.80 39.59 23.57
CA ASN A 289 11.71 40.33 22.94
C ASN A 289 10.34 40.02 23.54
N VAL A 290 10.22 38.97 24.35
CA VAL A 290 8.99 38.67 25.08
C VAL A 290 8.84 39.61 26.28
N LYS A 291 8.31 40.81 26.03
CA LYS A 291 8.17 41.86 27.06
C LYS A 291 7.00 41.67 28.02
N SER A 292 6.01 40.84 27.68
CA SER A 292 4.81 40.60 28.49
C SER A 292 4.25 39.22 28.22
N PRO A 293 4.76 38.17 28.88
CA PRO A 293 4.25 36.81 28.66
C PRO A 293 2.78 36.71 29.06
N ARG A 294 1.99 36.08 28.19
CA ARG A 294 0.56 35.82 28.43
C ARG A 294 0.42 34.43 29.04
N PRO A 295 0.02 34.31 30.33
CA PRO A 295 0.00 33.02 31.03
C PRO A 295 -0.88 31.95 30.34
N GLY A 296 -1.94 32.34 29.65
CA GLY A 296 -2.86 31.41 29.00
C GLY A 296 -2.33 30.82 27.67
N THR A 297 -1.39 31.48 27.01
CA THR A 297 -0.84 31.03 25.70
C THR A 297 0.62 30.65 25.75
N ASP A 298 1.43 31.47 26.43
CA ASP A 298 2.89 31.35 26.36
C ASP A 298 3.43 30.36 27.42
N LEU A 299 2.73 30.18 28.56
CA LEU A 299 3.13 29.22 29.58
C LEU A 299 3.03 27.75 29.09
N PRO A 300 1.94 27.31 28.43
CA PRO A 300 1.90 25.96 27.87
C PRO A 300 3.00 25.69 26.84
N GLU A 301 3.34 26.68 26.00
CA GLU A 301 4.42 26.58 25.02
C GLU A 301 5.79 26.49 25.69
N ALA A 302 6.04 27.29 26.71
CA ALA A 302 7.29 27.26 27.50
C ALA A 302 7.46 25.91 28.21
N LEU A 303 6.39 25.38 28.82
CA LEU A 303 6.41 24.07 29.47
C LEU A 303 6.67 22.93 28.46
N ALA A 304 6.06 22.99 27.29
CA ALA A 304 6.32 22.03 26.21
C ALA A 304 7.77 22.12 25.71
N THR A 305 8.34 23.33 25.62
CA THR A 305 9.73 23.56 25.24
C THR A 305 10.70 22.97 26.27
N VAL A 306 10.47 23.21 27.58
CA VAL A 306 11.28 22.61 28.65
C VAL A 306 11.23 21.10 28.62
N PHE A 307 10.05 20.52 28.40
CA PHE A 307 9.89 19.07 28.27
C PHE A 307 10.66 18.52 27.05
N THR A 308 10.58 19.21 25.91
CA THR A 308 11.31 18.84 24.69
C THR A 308 12.82 18.92 24.90
N LEU A 309 13.32 19.94 25.61
CA LEU A 309 14.72 20.05 26.00
C LEU A 309 15.18 18.84 26.81
N GLY A 310 14.39 18.43 27.80
CA GLY A 310 14.68 17.23 28.59
C GLY A 310 14.73 15.96 27.73
N ALA A 311 13.80 15.81 26.78
CA ALA A 311 13.78 14.67 25.86
C ALA A 311 15.02 14.67 24.93
N VAL A 312 15.39 15.83 24.37
CA VAL A 312 16.61 16.00 23.55
C VAL A 312 17.86 15.65 24.32
N ALA A 313 17.99 16.11 25.58
CA ALA A 313 19.13 15.79 26.44
C ALA A 313 19.25 14.28 26.70
N ARG A 314 18.15 13.59 26.99
CA ARG A 314 18.15 12.13 27.19
C ARG A 314 18.51 11.35 25.91
N LEU A 315 18.10 11.83 24.74
CA LEU A 315 18.51 11.23 23.46
C LEU A 315 20.01 11.42 23.22
N ASP A 316 20.56 12.60 23.52
CA ASP A 316 22.00 12.84 23.40
C ASP A 316 22.81 11.96 24.36
N GLU A 317 22.38 11.79 25.61
CA GLU A 317 22.97 10.84 26.57
C GLU A 317 22.98 9.42 26.00
N THR A 318 21.87 8.97 25.42
CA THR A 318 21.75 7.64 24.80
C THR A 318 22.75 7.46 23.65
N LEU A 319 22.88 8.45 22.77
CA LEU A 319 23.79 8.42 21.62
C LEU A 319 25.26 8.62 22.02
N SER A 320 25.55 9.19 23.20
CA SER A 320 26.91 9.36 23.72
C SER A 320 27.52 8.10 24.31
N ASP A 321 26.70 7.13 24.76
CA ASP A 321 27.18 5.86 25.27
C ASP A 321 27.56 4.92 24.11
N SER A 322 28.87 4.79 23.85
CA SER A 322 29.39 3.91 22.79
C SER A 322 28.99 2.43 22.94
N LYS A 323 28.47 2.02 24.10
CA LYS A 323 28.02 0.65 24.35
C LYS A 323 26.76 0.24 23.62
N PHE A 324 26.01 1.20 23.06
CA PHE A 324 24.84 0.88 22.25
C PHE A 324 25.19 0.19 20.92
N ILE A 325 26.47 0.25 20.47
CA ILE A 325 26.99 -0.43 19.29
C ILE A 325 27.92 -1.55 19.72
N SER A 326 27.69 -2.75 19.24
CA SER A 326 28.58 -3.89 19.44
C SER A 326 28.76 -4.68 18.15
N ARG A 327 29.97 -5.20 17.92
CA ARG A 327 30.29 -5.99 16.75
C ARG A 327 30.87 -7.34 17.16
N ASN A 328 30.41 -8.40 16.53
CA ASN A 328 30.95 -9.75 16.67
C ASN A 328 31.16 -10.34 15.27
N LYS A 329 32.43 -10.46 14.85
CA LYS A 329 32.80 -10.92 13.49
C LYS A 329 32.01 -10.11 12.41
N ALA A 330 31.17 -10.79 11.65
CA ALA A 330 30.36 -10.22 10.56
C ALA A 330 28.99 -9.69 11.03
N GLU A 331 28.70 -9.69 12.33
CA GLU A 331 27.45 -9.16 12.89
C GLU A 331 27.69 -7.83 13.60
N LEU A 332 26.88 -6.82 13.25
CA LEU A 332 26.80 -5.54 13.93
C LEU A 332 25.46 -5.46 14.67
N ALA A 333 25.50 -5.16 15.95
CA ALA A 333 24.30 -4.95 16.76
C ALA A 333 24.28 -3.52 17.31
N VAL A 334 23.12 -2.89 17.21
CA VAL A 334 22.83 -1.54 17.71
C VAL A 334 21.63 -1.65 18.63
N ALA A 335 21.81 -1.35 19.92
CA ALA A 335 20.79 -1.50 20.93
C ALA A 335 20.47 -0.12 21.55
N VAL A 336 19.39 0.50 21.10
CA VAL A 336 18.99 1.85 21.52
C VAL A 336 17.91 1.73 22.61
N PRO A 337 18.21 2.11 23.87
CA PRO A 337 17.18 2.28 24.88
C PRO A 337 16.39 3.55 24.59
N MET A 338 15.06 3.45 24.68
CA MET A 338 14.14 4.57 24.50
C MET A 338 13.43 4.84 25.82
N PRO A 339 13.66 6.00 26.46
CA PRO A 339 12.97 6.35 27.70
C PRO A 339 11.45 6.28 27.58
N LYS A 340 10.77 5.76 28.60
CA LYS A 340 9.29 5.61 28.61
C LYS A 340 8.56 6.92 28.32
N GLU A 341 9.10 8.05 28.80
CA GLU A 341 8.51 9.37 28.64
C GLU A 341 8.46 9.78 27.16
N ILE A 342 9.49 9.41 26.38
CA ILE A 342 9.52 9.65 24.93
C ILE A 342 8.53 8.73 24.23
N LEU A 343 8.43 7.47 24.66
CA LEU A 343 7.48 6.52 24.11
C LEU A 343 6.03 6.88 24.41
N THR A 344 5.73 7.41 25.59
CA THR A 344 4.38 7.89 25.92
C THR A 344 3.98 9.11 25.09
N LEU A 345 4.94 9.99 24.77
CA LEU A 345 4.73 11.08 23.80
C LEU A 345 4.54 10.57 22.38
N VAL A 346 5.40 9.65 21.94
CA VAL A 346 5.31 8.99 20.64
C VAL A 346 4.12 8.02 20.61
N GLY A 347 3.84 7.31 21.70
CA GLY A 347 2.68 6.43 21.85
C GLY A 347 1.35 7.19 21.91
N GLY A 348 1.32 8.37 22.55
CA GLY A 348 0.20 9.32 22.46
C GLY A 348 0.03 9.86 21.04
N THR A 349 1.13 10.16 20.33
CA THR A 349 1.11 10.51 18.90
C THR A 349 0.88 9.29 18.01
N ILE A 350 1.28 8.08 18.37
CA ILE A 350 0.95 6.84 17.65
C ILE A 350 -0.55 6.52 17.83
N ALA A 351 -1.13 6.74 19.01
CA ALA A 351 -2.58 6.62 19.20
C ALA A 351 -3.36 7.74 18.49
N MET A 352 -2.82 8.97 18.46
CA MET A 352 -3.35 10.07 17.63
C MET A 352 -3.01 9.87 16.15
N THR A 353 -1.88 9.25 15.80
CA THR A 353 -1.54 8.88 14.42
C THR A 353 -2.19 7.56 14.01
N ALA A 354 -2.71 6.72 14.92
CA ALA A 354 -3.64 5.66 14.53
C ALA A 354 -4.97 6.26 14.04
N SER A 355 -5.47 7.35 14.64
CA SER A 355 -6.55 8.14 14.06
C SER A 355 -6.12 8.96 12.84
N ALA A 356 -4.83 9.26 12.66
CA ALA A 356 -4.24 9.87 11.47
C ALA A 356 -3.71 8.82 10.47
N LEU A 357 -3.51 7.56 10.88
CA LEU A 357 -3.21 6.42 10.01
C LEU A 357 -4.45 5.93 9.25
N VAL A 358 -5.67 6.21 9.74
CA VAL A 358 -6.89 6.02 8.93
C VAL A 358 -6.86 6.94 7.71
N PRO A 359 -6.57 8.27 7.81
CA PRO A 359 -6.31 9.10 6.63
C PRO A 359 -5.03 8.71 5.87
N ALA A 360 -3.95 8.26 6.55
CA ALA A 360 -2.74 7.78 5.89
C ALA A 360 -2.95 6.42 5.20
N ALA A 361 -3.68 5.50 5.79
CA ALA A 361 -4.11 4.25 5.13
C ALA A 361 -5.11 4.53 4.01
N GLN A 362 -6.02 5.51 4.18
CA GLN A 362 -6.87 6.00 3.11
C GLN A 362 -6.04 6.71 2.02
N LYS A 363 -5.03 7.48 2.39
CA LYS A 363 -4.10 8.11 1.45
C LYS A 363 -3.21 7.08 0.74
N LEU A 364 -2.75 6.03 1.44
CA LEU A 364 -2.02 4.91 0.86
C LEU A 364 -2.93 4.04 -0.02
N ARG A 365 -4.18 3.80 0.39
CA ARG A 365 -5.20 3.15 -0.47
C ARG A 365 -5.50 4.02 -1.69
N GLY A 366 -5.66 5.33 -1.51
CA GLY A 366 -5.82 6.29 -2.60
C GLY A 366 -4.62 6.27 -3.56
N SER A 367 -3.39 6.27 -3.04
CA SER A 367 -2.17 6.18 -3.87
C SER A 367 -2.03 4.82 -4.57
N ALA A 368 -2.36 3.71 -3.90
CA ALA A 368 -2.39 2.38 -4.51
C ALA A 368 -3.47 2.28 -5.60
N ALA A 369 -4.64 2.85 -5.37
CA ALA A 369 -5.71 2.91 -6.34
C ALA A 369 -5.36 3.83 -7.52
N GLU A 370 -4.70 4.97 -7.29
CA GLU A 370 -4.16 5.83 -8.35
C GLU A 370 -3.14 5.10 -9.23
N ILE A 371 -2.21 4.34 -8.61
CA ILE A 371 -1.24 3.51 -9.33
C ILE A 371 -1.97 2.45 -10.15
N LYS A 372 -2.98 1.78 -9.58
CA LYS A 372 -3.77 0.76 -10.28
C LYS A 372 -4.58 1.39 -11.42
N SER A 373 -5.20 2.56 -11.22
CA SER A 373 -5.88 3.31 -12.27
C SER A 373 -4.92 3.72 -13.39
N SER A 374 -3.75 4.26 -13.03
CA SER A 374 -2.68 4.57 -14.00
C SER A 374 -2.24 3.32 -14.79
N ASN A 375 -2.13 2.16 -14.13
CA ASN A 375 -1.78 0.90 -14.81
C ASN A 375 -2.90 0.43 -15.73
N ASN A 376 -4.16 0.56 -15.35
CA ASN A 376 -5.30 0.25 -16.22
C ASN A 376 -5.26 1.12 -17.49
N LEU A 377 -5.08 2.44 -17.34
CA LEU A 377 -4.96 3.36 -18.47
C LEU A 377 -3.75 3.04 -19.36
N LYS A 378 -2.61 2.63 -18.78
CA LYS A 378 -1.43 2.17 -19.56
C LYS A 378 -1.76 0.91 -20.37
N GLN A 379 -2.48 -0.05 -19.79
CA GLN A 379 -2.91 -1.26 -20.51
C GLN A 379 -3.87 -0.91 -21.65
N ILE A 380 -4.84 -0.01 -21.41
CA ILE A 380 -5.76 0.48 -22.44
C ILE A 380 -4.98 1.18 -23.56
N SER A 381 -4.05 2.07 -23.24
CA SER A 381 -3.24 2.80 -24.22
C SER A 381 -2.34 1.86 -25.03
N LEU A 382 -1.70 0.88 -24.36
CA LEU A 382 -0.90 -0.13 -25.03
C LEU A 382 -1.75 -0.97 -25.98
N ALA A 383 -2.96 -1.34 -25.57
CA ALA A 383 -3.92 -2.05 -26.42
C ALA A 383 -4.32 -1.22 -27.65
N MET A 384 -4.51 0.10 -27.48
CA MET A 384 -4.78 1.03 -28.58
C MET A 384 -3.63 1.10 -29.58
N LEU A 385 -2.37 1.18 -29.10
CA LEU A 385 -1.18 1.18 -29.94
C LEU A 385 -0.96 -0.16 -30.65
N ASN A 386 -1.23 -1.28 -29.96
CA ASN A 386 -1.17 -2.62 -30.55
C ASN A 386 -2.25 -2.80 -31.64
N TYR A 387 -3.43 -2.26 -31.41
CA TYR A 387 -4.49 -2.22 -32.44
C TYR A 387 -4.05 -1.41 -33.65
N GLU A 388 -3.46 -0.21 -33.44
CA GLU A 388 -2.95 0.63 -34.52
C GLU A 388 -1.84 -0.09 -35.31
N SER A 389 -0.90 -0.74 -34.62
CA SER A 389 0.15 -1.53 -35.24
C SER A 389 -0.38 -2.69 -36.09
N ALA A 390 -1.49 -3.32 -35.67
CA ALA A 390 -2.08 -4.43 -36.38
C ALA A 390 -2.96 -4.00 -37.57
N TYR A 391 -3.66 -2.87 -37.45
CA TYR A 391 -4.68 -2.44 -38.43
C TYR A 391 -4.32 -1.14 -39.19
N GLY A 392 -3.24 -0.45 -38.81
CA GLY A 392 -2.77 0.78 -39.44
C GLY A 392 -3.63 2.02 -39.15
N VAL A 393 -4.54 1.92 -38.20
CA VAL A 393 -5.42 3.00 -37.71
C VAL A 393 -5.67 2.88 -36.23
N MET A 394 -5.87 3.99 -35.55
CA MET A 394 -6.27 4.01 -34.13
C MET A 394 -7.64 3.36 -33.94
N PRO A 395 -7.89 2.72 -32.78
CA PRO A 395 -9.19 2.12 -32.49
C PRO A 395 -10.29 3.20 -32.55
N HIS A 396 -11.42 2.82 -33.07
CA HIS A 396 -12.58 3.69 -33.29
C HIS A 396 -13.86 2.90 -33.04
N ASP A 397 -14.97 3.60 -32.81
CA ASP A 397 -16.25 2.96 -32.64
C ASP A 397 -16.62 2.13 -33.88
N ILE A 398 -17.17 0.95 -33.63
CA ILE A 398 -17.69 0.09 -34.70
C ILE A 398 -19.04 0.63 -35.13
N VAL A 399 -19.21 0.83 -36.43
CA VAL A 399 -20.36 1.47 -37.01
C VAL A 399 -21.22 0.49 -37.86
N ASP A 400 -22.50 0.74 -37.95
CA ASP A 400 -23.39 0.02 -38.86
C ASP A 400 -23.15 0.45 -40.34
N LYS A 401 -23.88 -0.18 -41.25
CA LYS A 401 -23.82 0.12 -42.71
C LYS A 401 -24.19 1.56 -43.06
N LYS A 402 -24.85 2.29 -42.15
CA LYS A 402 -25.24 3.71 -42.30
C LYS A 402 -24.26 4.66 -41.62
N GLY A 403 -23.17 4.14 -41.01
CA GLY A 403 -22.18 4.94 -40.30
C GLY A 403 -22.58 5.32 -38.88
N LYS A 404 -23.64 4.75 -38.31
CA LYS A 404 -24.05 4.99 -36.92
C LYS A 404 -23.19 4.12 -35.98
N PRO A 405 -22.55 4.68 -34.93
CA PRO A 405 -21.84 3.90 -33.93
C PRO A 405 -22.77 2.93 -33.20
N ILE A 406 -22.41 1.68 -33.16
CA ILE A 406 -23.17 0.58 -32.55
C ILE A 406 -22.42 -0.13 -31.42
N LEU A 407 -21.08 -0.16 -31.47
CA LEU A 407 -20.20 -0.69 -30.42
C LEU A 407 -19.04 0.30 -30.17
N SER A 408 -18.65 0.41 -28.92
CA SER A 408 -17.52 1.26 -28.51
C SER A 408 -16.19 0.72 -29.05
N TRP A 409 -15.23 1.61 -29.29
CA TRP A 409 -13.83 1.29 -29.57
C TRP A 409 -13.21 0.33 -28.51
N ARG A 410 -13.76 0.28 -27.29
CA ARG A 410 -13.33 -0.64 -26.25
C ARG A 410 -13.56 -2.09 -26.61
N VAL A 411 -14.62 -2.37 -27.38
CA VAL A 411 -14.86 -3.73 -27.94
C VAL A 411 -13.75 -4.08 -28.91
N ALA A 412 -13.31 -3.14 -29.77
CA ALA A 412 -12.26 -3.40 -30.75
C ALA A 412 -10.89 -3.74 -30.13
N ILE A 413 -10.59 -3.23 -28.93
CA ILE A 413 -9.31 -3.49 -28.25
C ILE A 413 -9.34 -4.71 -27.30
N LEU A 414 -10.47 -5.39 -27.12
CA LEU A 414 -10.57 -6.57 -26.24
C LEU A 414 -9.50 -7.64 -26.53
N PRO A 415 -9.17 -7.99 -27.79
CA PRO A 415 -8.12 -8.97 -28.08
C PRO A 415 -6.74 -8.57 -27.54
N PHE A 416 -6.49 -7.28 -27.40
CA PHE A 416 -5.19 -6.72 -26.99
C PHE A 416 -5.07 -6.48 -25.47
N ILE A 417 -6.14 -6.82 -24.70
CA ILE A 417 -6.20 -6.79 -23.23
C ILE A 417 -6.53 -8.17 -22.65
N GLU A 418 -6.13 -9.24 -23.34
CA GLU A 418 -6.36 -10.64 -22.94
C GLU A 418 -7.85 -11.04 -22.87
N GLN A 419 -8.74 -10.31 -23.56
CA GLN A 419 -10.19 -10.55 -23.63
C GLN A 419 -10.65 -11.03 -25.02
N ALA A 420 -9.79 -11.77 -25.75
CA ALA A 420 -10.11 -12.27 -27.07
C ALA A 420 -11.36 -13.21 -27.06
N ASN A 421 -11.52 -14.00 -25.99
CA ASN A 421 -12.69 -14.88 -25.84
C ASN A 421 -13.98 -14.06 -25.75
N LEU A 422 -13.97 -12.93 -25.03
CA LEU A 422 -15.12 -12.04 -24.92
C LEU A 422 -15.39 -11.33 -26.26
N TYR A 423 -14.34 -10.87 -26.96
CA TYR A 423 -14.46 -10.27 -28.30
C TYR A 423 -15.20 -11.18 -29.29
N ASN A 424 -14.83 -12.47 -29.31
CA ASN A 424 -15.39 -13.46 -30.23
C ASN A 424 -16.89 -13.75 -29.99
N GLN A 425 -17.45 -13.32 -28.87
CA GLN A 425 -18.86 -13.48 -28.56
C GLN A 425 -19.71 -12.33 -29.13
N PHE A 426 -19.12 -11.17 -29.40
CA PHE A 426 -19.85 -10.04 -29.93
C PHE A 426 -20.23 -10.23 -31.39
N LYS A 427 -21.46 -9.85 -31.71
CA LYS A 427 -21.93 -9.63 -33.08
C LYS A 427 -21.59 -8.19 -33.46
N LEU A 428 -20.53 -8.02 -34.26
CA LEU A 428 -19.95 -6.69 -34.55
C LEU A 428 -20.83 -5.81 -35.46
N ASP A 429 -21.85 -6.39 -36.08
CA ASP A 429 -22.86 -5.73 -36.92
C ASP A 429 -24.14 -5.40 -36.16
N GLU A 430 -24.20 -5.67 -34.85
CA GLU A 430 -25.35 -5.40 -34.00
C GLU A 430 -25.01 -4.38 -32.89
N PRO A 431 -26.00 -3.60 -32.39
CA PRO A 431 -25.78 -2.68 -31.27
C PRO A 431 -25.32 -3.41 -29.98
N TRP A 432 -24.64 -2.66 -29.11
CA TRP A 432 -24.14 -3.12 -27.81
C TRP A 432 -25.24 -3.68 -26.89
N ASP A 433 -26.48 -3.24 -27.04
CA ASP A 433 -27.68 -3.62 -26.28
C ASP A 433 -28.63 -4.54 -27.04
N SER A 434 -28.23 -5.08 -28.20
CA SER A 434 -29.00 -6.12 -28.90
C SER A 434 -29.16 -7.38 -28.07
N ASP A 435 -30.16 -8.21 -28.40
CA ASP A 435 -30.40 -9.48 -27.70
C ASP A 435 -29.17 -10.40 -27.72
N ASN A 436 -28.35 -10.36 -28.77
CA ASN A 436 -27.11 -11.13 -28.86
C ASN A 436 -25.97 -10.53 -28.03
N ASN A 437 -25.82 -9.19 -28.04
CA ASN A 437 -24.69 -8.53 -27.40
C ASN A 437 -24.93 -8.16 -25.93
N LYS A 438 -26.21 -8.08 -25.50
CA LYS A 438 -26.61 -7.63 -24.16
C LYS A 438 -25.87 -8.39 -23.04
N GLN A 439 -25.87 -9.70 -23.09
CA GLN A 439 -25.22 -10.52 -22.04
C GLN A 439 -23.71 -10.28 -21.93
N TRP A 440 -23.05 -10.00 -23.05
CA TRP A 440 -21.61 -9.74 -23.10
C TRP A 440 -21.28 -8.31 -22.63
N SER A 441 -22.15 -7.36 -22.97
CA SER A 441 -22.06 -5.97 -22.51
C SER A 441 -22.30 -5.82 -21.00
N GLN A 442 -22.95 -6.81 -20.36
CA GLN A 442 -23.14 -6.88 -18.91
C GLN A 442 -21.90 -7.41 -18.19
N THR A 443 -20.96 -8.04 -18.90
CA THR A 443 -19.72 -8.55 -18.32
C THR A 443 -18.83 -7.40 -17.84
N MET A 444 -18.37 -7.47 -16.58
CA MET A 444 -17.44 -6.47 -16.04
C MET A 444 -16.02 -6.75 -16.51
N VAL A 445 -15.41 -5.82 -17.24
CA VAL A 445 -14.02 -5.87 -17.69
C VAL A 445 -13.18 -5.01 -16.73
N LYS A 446 -12.45 -5.67 -15.81
CA LYS A 446 -11.74 -5.00 -14.68
C LYS A 446 -10.82 -3.86 -15.12
N VAL A 447 -10.15 -3.98 -16.28
CA VAL A 447 -9.23 -2.95 -16.80
C VAL A 447 -9.96 -1.66 -17.21
N PHE A 448 -11.26 -1.71 -17.51
CA PHE A 448 -12.06 -0.55 -17.87
C PHE A 448 -12.64 0.20 -16.67
N LEU A 449 -12.39 -0.26 -15.44
CA LEU A 449 -12.95 0.34 -14.24
C LEU A 449 -11.84 0.83 -13.30
N SER A 450 -11.98 2.08 -12.84
CA SER A 450 -11.12 2.60 -11.78
C SER A 450 -11.36 1.83 -10.48
N PRO A 451 -10.32 1.49 -9.72
CA PRO A 451 -10.46 0.81 -8.42
C PRO A 451 -11.28 1.58 -7.38
N GLU A 452 -11.43 2.88 -7.56
CA GLU A 452 -12.17 3.77 -6.65
C GLU A 452 -13.57 4.11 -7.15
N ALA A 453 -13.95 3.62 -8.33
CA ALA A 453 -15.28 3.87 -8.88
C ALA A 453 -16.35 3.23 -7.99
N LYS A 454 -17.32 4.04 -7.57
CA LYS A 454 -18.46 3.57 -6.77
C LYS A 454 -19.51 2.99 -7.71
N LEU A 455 -19.58 1.67 -7.75
CA LEU A 455 -20.61 1.00 -8.52
C LEU A 455 -21.98 1.18 -7.88
N PRO A 456 -23.05 1.34 -8.68
CA PRO A 456 -24.41 1.29 -8.17
C PRO A 456 -24.72 -0.11 -7.62
N GLU A 457 -25.57 -0.20 -6.57
CA GLU A 457 -25.94 -1.46 -5.92
C GLU A 457 -26.46 -2.53 -6.91
N LYS A 458 -27.10 -2.09 -8.00
CA LYS A 458 -27.53 -2.94 -9.10
C LYS A 458 -27.07 -2.33 -10.41
N ALA A 459 -25.92 -2.77 -10.90
CA ALA A 459 -25.46 -2.42 -12.23
C ALA A 459 -26.10 -3.38 -13.25
N GLU A 460 -26.92 -2.85 -14.14
CA GLU A 460 -27.49 -3.64 -15.23
C GLU A 460 -26.44 -3.99 -16.29
N TRP A 461 -25.38 -3.18 -16.42
CA TRP A 461 -24.35 -3.26 -17.45
C TRP A 461 -22.95 -3.36 -16.85
N GLY A 462 -22.01 -3.93 -17.60
CA GLY A 462 -20.59 -3.72 -17.32
C GLY A 462 -20.22 -2.26 -17.53
N LEU A 463 -19.56 -1.63 -16.54
CA LEU A 463 -19.33 -0.19 -16.52
C LEU A 463 -17.86 0.16 -16.75
N THR A 464 -17.61 1.38 -17.22
CA THR A 464 -16.28 1.99 -17.32
C THR A 464 -16.26 3.38 -16.70
N SER A 465 -15.15 3.73 -16.06
CA SER A 465 -14.80 5.07 -15.59
C SER A 465 -13.78 5.77 -16.51
N TYR A 466 -13.32 5.09 -17.57
CA TYR A 466 -12.35 5.63 -18.52
C TYR A 466 -13.04 5.99 -19.82
N ARG A 467 -13.04 7.28 -20.14
CA ARG A 467 -13.77 7.84 -21.31
C ARG A 467 -12.79 8.42 -22.31
N GLY A 468 -12.95 8.06 -23.57
CA GLY A 468 -12.20 8.66 -24.68
C GLY A 468 -12.62 10.12 -24.89
N ILE A 469 -11.71 10.95 -25.38
CA ILE A 469 -12.05 12.33 -25.80
C ILE A 469 -12.59 12.29 -27.21
N SER A 470 -13.91 12.55 -27.36
CA SER A 470 -14.62 12.36 -28.62
C SER A 470 -15.23 13.65 -29.16
N GLY A 471 -14.86 13.99 -30.39
CA GLY A 471 -15.39 15.18 -31.10
C GLY A 471 -14.48 15.67 -32.22
N PRO A 472 -14.84 16.77 -32.86
CA PRO A 472 -14.06 17.35 -33.97
C PRO A 472 -12.64 17.71 -33.51
N GLY A 473 -11.63 17.16 -34.17
CA GLY A 473 -10.23 17.40 -33.84
C GLY A 473 -9.68 16.64 -32.62
N ALA A 474 -10.48 15.81 -31.97
CA ALA A 474 -10.08 14.99 -30.83
C ALA A 474 -9.42 13.66 -31.22
N ALA A 475 -8.96 12.91 -30.21
CA ALA A 475 -8.36 11.58 -30.41
C ALA A 475 -9.39 10.56 -30.95
N PHE A 476 -10.68 10.71 -30.59
CA PHE A 476 -11.78 9.95 -31.16
C PHE A 476 -12.73 10.91 -31.93
N GLU A 477 -12.54 10.99 -33.23
CA GLU A 477 -13.42 11.83 -34.07
C GLU A 477 -14.44 10.94 -34.75
N PRO A 478 -15.75 11.11 -34.47
CA PRO A 478 -16.81 10.29 -35.06
C PRO A 478 -16.75 10.24 -36.59
N GLY A 479 -16.80 9.02 -37.13
CA GLY A 479 -16.76 8.80 -38.58
C GLY A 479 -15.37 8.87 -39.23
N LYS A 480 -14.30 9.10 -38.45
CA LYS A 480 -12.92 9.09 -38.95
C LYS A 480 -12.11 7.92 -38.42
N LYS A 481 -11.29 7.36 -39.30
CA LYS A 481 -10.25 6.38 -38.97
C LYS A 481 -8.91 7.10 -38.91
N LEU A 482 -8.48 7.47 -37.70
CA LEU A 482 -7.28 8.24 -37.49
C LEU A 482 -6.03 7.34 -37.49
N LYS A 483 -4.90 7.88 -37.95
CA LYS A 483 -3.57 7.26 -37.87
C LYS A 483 -2.71 8.06 -36.91
N ILE A 484 -1.61 7.49 -36.46
CA ILE A 484 -0.62 8.18 -35.59
C ILE A 484 -0.13 9.49 -36.22
N VAL A 485 0.04 9.52 -37.54
CA VAL A 485 0.49 10.73 -38.26
C VAL A 485 -0.52 11.88 -38.26
N ASP A 486 -1.78 11.63 -37.92
CA ASP A 486 -2.84 12.66 -37.84
C ASP A 486 -2.77 13.48 -36.53
N PHE A 487 -1.89 13.08 -35.60
CA PHE A 487 -1.65 13.75 -34.31
C PHE A 487 -0.49 14.74 -34.43
N THR A 488 -0.72 15.83 -35.15
CA THR A 488 0.35 16.79 -35.51
C THR A 488 0.83 17.64 -34.34
N ASP A 489 0.03 17.78 -33.26
CA ASP A 489 0.43 18.44 -32.00
C ASP A 489 1.36 17.56 -31.15
N GLY A 490 1.54 16.32 -31.58
CA GLY A 490 2.35 15.29 -30.93
C GLY A 490 1.54 14.32 -30.10
N THR A 491 1.85 13.04 -30.20
CA THR A 491 1.19 11.97 -29.46
C THR A 491 1.38 12.09 -27.94
N SER A 492 2.47 12.70 -27.48
CA SER A 492 2.75 13.00 -26.07
C SER A 492 2.04 14.25 -25.54
N ASN A 493 1.39 15.03 -26.42
CA ASN A 493 0.69 16.25 -26.08
C ASN A 493 -0.83 16.14 -26.29
N THR A 494 -1.33 15.01 -26.80
CA THR A 494 -2.76 14.77 -27.04
C THR A 494 -3.30 13.72 -26.08
N ILE A 495 -4.28 14.11 -25.28
CA ILE A 495 -4.99 13.19 -24.36
C ILE A 495 -6.00 12.36 -25.16
N SER A 496 -5.91 11.05 -25.02
CA SER A 496 -6.85 10.10 -25.65
C SER A 496 -7.96 9.68 -24.71
N VAL A 497 -7.65 9.35 -23.44
CA VAL A 497 -8.60 8.81 -22.47
C VAL A 497 -8.41 9.50 -21.12
N ILE A 498 -9.51 9.83 -20.45
CA ILE A 498 -9.51 10.37 -19.08
C ILE A 498 -10.29 9.48 -18.13
N GLU A 499 -9.86 9.49 -16.86
CA GLU A 499 -10.60 8.90 -15.74
C GLU A 499 -11.67 9.87 -15.24
N THR A 500 -12.91 9.40 -15.08
CA THR A 500 -14.04 10.21 -14.58
C THR A 500 -14.92 9.42 -13.62
N ASP A 501 -15.62 10.11 -12.70
CA ASP A 501 -16.61 9.49 -11.80
C ASP A 501 -17.93 9.14 -12.52
N GLU A 502 -18.12 9.65 -13.74
CA GLU A 502 -19.28 9.33 -14.58
C GLU A 502 -19.11 7.94 -15.21
N LEU A 503 -19.84 6.97 -14.67
CA LEU A 503 -19.84 5.59 -15.15
C LEU A 503 -20.78 5.43 -16.34
N VAL A 504 -20.28 4.80 -17.40
CA VAL A 504 -21.07 4.47 -18.58
C VAL A 504 -20.89 3.00 -18.95
N PRO A 505 -21.87 2.36 -19.64
CA PRO A 505 -21.66 1.00 -20.15
C PRO A 505 -20.44 0.96 -21.08
N TRP A 506 -19.49 0.06 -20.80
CA TRP A 506 -18.21 0.07 -21.51
C TRP A 506 -18.32 -0.28 -22.99
N ALA A 507 -19.30 -1.13 -23.35
CA ALA A 507 -19.55 -1.52 -24.74
C ALA A 507 -20.34 -0.47 -25.54
N LYS A 508 -20.97 0.51 -24.87
CA LYS A 508 -21.74 1.60 -25.49
C LYS A 508 -20.78 2.66 -26.06
N PRO A 509 -21.00 3.14 -27.30
CA PRO A 509 -20.32 4.32 -27.84
C PRO A 509 -20.70 5.57 -27.04
N SER A 510 -20.04 5.82 -25.93
CA SER A 510 -20.32 6.93 -25.01
C SER A 510 -19.04 7.43 -24.40
N ASP A 511 -18.45 8.44 -25.02
CA ASP A 511 -17.18 9.05 -24.61
C ASP A 511 -17.37 10.49 -24.14
N TYR A 512 -16.31 11.11 -23.61
CA TYR A 512 -16.34 12.49 -23.14
C TYR A 512 -16.47 13.43 -24.34
N PRO A 513 -17.55 14.23 -24.42
CA PRO A 513 -17.80 15.05 -25.59
C PRO A 513 -16.86 16.25 -25.65
N PHE A 514 -16.24 16.47 -26.78
CA PHE A 514 -15.32 17.55 -27.03
C PHE A 514 -15.76 18.39 -28.25
N ASP A 515 -15.79 19.71 -28.06
CA ASP A 515 -15.92 20.69 -29.12
C ASP A 515 -15.13 21.94 -28.72
N VAL A 516 -14.11 22.30 -29.47
CA VAL A 516 -13.24 23.46 -29.15
C VAL A 516 -14.02 24.76 -29.01
N LYS A 517 -15.18 24.88 -29.71
CA LYS A 517 -16.03 26.06 -29.72
C LYS A 517 -17.03 26.14 -28.57
N LYS A 518 -17.17 25.06 -27.79
CA LYS A 518 -18.11 24.97 -26.67
C LYS A 518 -17.38 24.87 -25.33
N PRO A 519 -18.02 25.31 -24.23
CA PRO A 519 -17.49 25.00 -22.89
C PRO A 519 -17.35 23.51 -22.70
N LEU A 520 -16.26 23.08 -22.01
CA LEU A 520 -16.06 21.67 -21.65
C LEU A 520 -17.05 21.26 -20.56
N PRO A 521 -17.65 20.07 -20.63
CA PRO A 521 -18.32 19.49 -19.48
C PRO A 521 -17.36 19.39 -18.31
N LYS A 522 -17.87 19.51 -17.09
CA LYS A 522 -17.04 19.40 -15.89
C LYS A 522 -16.48 17.99 -15.77
N ILE A 523 -15.16 17.86 -15.70
CA ILE A 523 -14.51 16.60 -15.34
C ILE A 523 -14.65 16.41 -13.84
N VAL A 524 -15.34 15.36 -13.41
CA VAL A 524 -15.48 14.98 -12.01
C VAL A 524 -14.53 13.80 -11.77
N PRO A 525 -13.44 13.99 -10.99
CA PRO A 525 -12.53 12.90 -10.66
C PRO A 525 -13.21 11.84 -9.81
N VAL A 526 -12.82 10.57 -10.01
CA VAL A 526 -13.32 9.43 -9.25
C VAL A 526 -13.09 9.63 -7.75
N GLY A 527 -14.09 9.32 -6.95
CA GLY A 527 -14.04 9.42 -5.50
C GLY A 527 -14.01 10.85 -4.95
N GLY A 528 -14.40 11.87 -5.74
CA GLY A 528 -14.44 13.28 -5.31
C GLY A 528 -13.07 13.91 -5.11
N LYS A 529 -12.03 13.39 -5.76
CA LYS A 529 -10.67 13.91 -5.71
C LYS A 529 -10.52 15.26 -6.41
N THR A 530 -9.36 15.90 -6.20
CA THR A 530 -8.98 17.13 -6.92
C THR A 530 -8.14 16.86 -8.16
N LYS A 531 -7.84 15.59 -8.46
CA LYS A 531 -6.99 15.14 -9.56
C LYS A 531 -7.62 13.93 -10.26
N PHE A 532 -7.34 13.76 -11.55
CA PHE A 532 -7.73 12.61 -12.37
C PHE A 532 -6.56 12.09 -13.19
N GLN A 533 -6.62 10.84 -13.62
CA GLN A 533 -5.63 10.25 -14.52
C GLN A 533 -6.01 10.52 -15.97
N ALA A 534 -5.02 10.88 -16.79
CA ALA A 534 -5.19 11.09 -18.23
C ALA A 534 -4.14 10.27 -19.01
N ALA A 535 -4.60 9.50 -19.98
CA ALA A 535 -3.76 8.77 -20.91
C ALA A 535 -3.55 9.58 -22.19
N PHE A 536 -2.32 9.67 -22.63
CA PHE A 536 -1.93 10.30 -23.87
C PHE A 536 -1.83 9.27 -25.00
N VAL A 537 -1.86 9.74 -26.23
CA VAL A 537 -1.83 8.87 -27.41
C VAL A 537 -0.54 8.07 -27.52
N ASP A 538 0.59 8.55 -26.96
CA ASP A 538 1.87 7.85 -26.91
C ASP A 538 1.91 6.73 -25.86
N GLY A 539 0.84 6.51 -25.11
CA GLY A 539 0.76 5.52 -24.04
C GLY A 539 1.22 6.01 -22.67
N SER A 540 1.72 7.24 -22.55
CA SER A 540 2.03 7.82 -21.25
C SER A 540 0.76 8.15 -20.47
N VAL A 541 0.82 8.04 -19.13
CA VAL A 541 -0.30 8.41 -18.24
C VAL A 541 0.20 9.43 -17.25
N ARG A 542 -0.53 10.54 -17.13
CA ARG A 542 -0.21 11.65 -16.22
C ARG A 542 -1.38 11.98 -15.33
N THR A 543 -1.07 12.49 -14.14
CA THR A 543 -2.07 12.99 -13.19
C THR A 543 -2.35 14.45 -13.48
N MET A 544 -3.60 14.79 -13.80
CA MET A 544 -4.06 16.14 -14.10
C MET A 544 -4.86 16.70 -12.92
N LYS A 545 -4.77 18.02 -12.67
CA LYS A 545 -5.63 18.71 -11.69
C LYS A 545 -7.03 18.95 -12.28
N ALA A 546 -8.07 18.75 -11.47
CA ALA A 546 -9.46 18.98 -11.92
C ALA A 546 -9.77 20.45 -12.23
N ASP A 547 -8.98 21.37 -11.66
CA ASP A 547 -9.05 22.82 -11.89
C ASP A 547 -8.08 23.31 -12.97
N THR A 548 -7.50 22.39 -13.76
CA THR A 548 -6.68 22.77 -14.93
C THR A 548 -7.48 23.70 -15.83
N PRO A 549 -6.93 24.86 -16.24
CA PRO A 549 -7.65 25.84 -17.05
C PRO A 549 -8.25 25.20 -18.31
N GLU A 550 -9.50 25.55 -18.62
CA GLU A 550 -10.22 25.00 -19.78
C GLU A 550 -9.45 25.19 -21.09
N LYS A 551 -8.77 26.33 -21.26
CA LYS A 551 -7.91 26.58 -22.42
C LYS A 551 -6.81 25.53 -22.55
N THR A 552 -6.16 25.16 -21.45
CA THR A 552 -5.11 24.13 -21.43
C THR A 552 -5.69 22.75 -21.75
N LEU A 553 -6.83 22.40 -21.15
CA LEU A 553 -7.48 21.12 -21.45
C LEU A 553 -7.91 21.03 -22.91
N LYS A 554 -8.47 22.11 -23.50
CA LYS A 554 -8.84 22.15 -24.91
C LYS A 554 -7.64 21.92 -25.82
N ALA A 555 -6.52 22.56 -25.53
CA ALA A 555 -5.29 22.38 -26.29
C ALA A 555 -4.70 20.95 -26.16
N LEU A 556 -4.87 20.29 -25.00
CA LEU A 556 -4.46 18.89 -24.80
C LEU A 556 -5.47 17.88 -25.40
N PHE A 557 -6.70 18.28 -25.70
CA PHE A 557 -7.73 17.44 -26.31
C PHE A 557 -7.71 17.50 -27.83
N THR A 558 -7.16 18.58 -28.43
CA THR A 558 -6.95 18.68 -29.87
C THR A 558 -5.72 17.89 -30.30
N ARG A 559 -5.81 17.20 -31.46
CA ARG A 559 -4.69 16.48 -32.08
C ARG A 559 -3.92 17.29 -33.11
N ASN A 560 -4.50 18.41 -33.60
CA ASN A 560 -4.01 19.21 -34.73
C ASN A 560 -4.36 20.69 -34.60
N GLY A 561 -4.43 21.23 -33.39
CA GLY A 561 -4.76 22.64 -33.13
C GLY A 561 -3.54 23.57 -33.30
N GLY A 562 -2.33 23.05 -33.23
CA GLY A 562 -1.08 23.82 -33.37
C GLY A 562 -0.71 24.61 -32.11
N GLU A 563 -1.36 24.36 -30.97
CA GLU A 563 -1.08 25.05 -29.71
C GLU A 563 0.17 24.48 -29.02
N VAL A 564 1.06 25.36 -28.57
CA VAL A 564 2.16 24.99 -27.67
C VAL A 564 1.65 24.96 -26.24
N VAL A 565 1.61 23.79 -25.63
CA VAL A 565 1.11 23.61 -24.25
C VAL A 565 2.25 23.18 -23.34
N THR A 566 2.48 23.94 -22.27
CA THR A 566 3.25 23.46 -21.12
C THR A 566 2.28 22.71 -20.21
N ILE A 567 2.51 21.42 -20.04
CA ILE A 567 1.68 20.60 -19.14
C ILE A 567 2.05 20.98 -17.70
N PRO A 568 1.09 21.45 -16.88
CA PRO A 568 1.36 21.78 -15.48
C PRO A 568 1.72 20.52 -14.69
N ASP A 569 2.73 20.62 -13.83
CA ASP A 569 3.15 19.56 -12.90
C ASP A 569 2.09 19.24 -11.83
#